data_f0cd8a53803a4e92c377ad0355d56e9f
#
_entry.id   f0cd8a53803a4e92c377ad0355d56e9f
#
_cell.length_a   1.000
_cell.length_b   1.000
_cell.length_c   1.000
_cell.angle_alpha   90.00
_cell.angle_beta   90.00
_cell.angle_gamma   90.00
#
_symmetry.space_group_name_H-M   'P 1'
#
loop_
_entity.id
_entity.type
_entity.pdbx_description
1 polymer ?
#
loop_
_entity_poly.entity_id
_entity_poly.type
_entity_poly.pdbx_seq_one_letter_code
_entity_poly.pdbx_strand_id
1 'polypeptide(L)'
;MAAACAIAPLLAAGTSWAETRVVFVTHGQAADQYWSVVKHGMDDAAKTMGVKAEYLAPETFDMPAMQKLLDAAIASKPDGLVVSIPDEGALGPLVESAVKSGIPVIVIDSGGSELSRKLGALLYMGQSEYDAGVAAGQKVKALGLSKAVCVNHEVGNVSLDDRCRGFADGLGAEVPVLQGVMDPTEMKGRIAAHLSANPDTQFVLTVGSAGADPALAAIDEAGLSAKIKTGTFDLSPTILKAVMDGKMEWGIDAQQYLMGYVPVVAFDLMKRYKLAPIADYPTGPGFVGKAEAGSVIELAKQGVR
;
A
#
# COMPACT_ATOMS: atom_id res chain seq x y z
N MET A 1 -50.38 13.86 -56.84
CA MET A 1 -49.04 13.22 -56.73
C MET A 1 -48.46 13.61 -55.39
N ALA A 2 -48.47 12.70 -54.43
CA ALA A 2 -47.93 12.93 -53.09
C ALA A 2 -46.54 12.30 -53.04
N ALA A 3 -45.51 13.13 -52.84
CA ALA A 3 -44.12 12.66 -52.67
C ALA A 3 -43.93 12.22 -51.22
N ALA A 4 -43.69 10.94 -51.02
CA ALA A 4 -43.28 10.37 -49.72
C ALA A 4 -41.78 10.61 -49.53
N CYS A 5 -41.41 11.49 -48.59
CA CYS A 5 -40.04 11.62 -48.10
C CYS A 5 -39.71 10.45 -47.18
N ALA A 6 -38.87 9.54 -47.63
CA ALA A 6 -38.30 8.49 -46.81
C ALA A 6 -37.17 9.08 -45.95
N ILE A 7 -37.37 9.19 -44.64
CA ILE A 7 -36.34 9.53 -43.66
C ILE A 7 -35.58 8.24 -43.33
N ALA A 8 -34.35 8.11 -43.83
CA ALA A 8 -33.44 7.04 -43.45
C ALA A 8 -32.90 7.33 -42.02
N PRO A 9 -32.95 6.37 -41.11
CA PRO A 9 -32.33 6.57 -39.79
C PRO A 9 -30.80 6.57 -39.96
N LEU A 10 -30.15 7.68 -39.61
CA LEU A 10 -28.70 7.72 -39.40
C LEU A 10 -28.41 6.84 -38.16
N LEU A 11 -27.96 5.64 -38.42
CA LEU A 11 -27.30 4.82 -37.39
C LEU A 11 -26.00 5.56 -37.00
N ALA A 12 -26.03 6.22 -35.85
CA ALA A 12 -24.84 6.75 -35.23
C ALA A 12 -23.91 5.54 -34.89
N ALA A 13 -22.89 5.33 -35.72
CA ALA A 13 -21.81 4.42 -35.41
C ALA A 13 -21.11 4.97 -34.17
N GLY A 14 -21.53 4.50 -33.00
CA GLY A 14 -20.79 4.72 -31.77
C GLY A 14 -19.38 4.19 -31.98
N THR A 15 -18.37 5.03 -31.81
CA THR A 15 -16.98 4.62 -31.80
C THR A 15 -16.80 3.65 -30.62
N SER A 16 -16.86 2.35 -30.89
CA SER A 16 -16.48 1.32 -29.96
C SER A 16 -14.97 1.42 -29.76
N TRP A 17 -14.56 2.08 -28.72
CA TRP A 17 -13.17 2.03 -28.28
C TRP A 17 -12.86 0.59 -27.87
N ALA A 18 -11.71 0.05 -28.30
CA ALA A 18 -11.23 -1.22 -27.77
C ALA A 18 -11.08 -1.10 -26.24
N GLU A 19 -11.60 -2.08 -25.51
CA GLU A 19 -11.57 -2.12 -24.04
C GLU A 19 -10.16 -1.88 -23.52
N THR A 20 -10.02 -0.98 -22.55
CA THR A 20 -8.73 -0.71 -21.92
C THR A 20 -8.37 -1.90 -21.02
N ARG A 21 -7.13 -2.37 -21.11
CA ARG A 21 -6.62 -3.48 -20.28
C ARG A 21 -5.49 -3.00 -19.39
N VAL A 22 -5.67 -3.14 -18.07
CA VAL A 22 -4.70 -2.75 -17.05
C VAL A 22 -4.29 -3.99 -16.26
N VAL A 23 -2.99 -4.18 -16.03
CA VAL A 23 -2.49 -5.29 -15.24
C VAL A 23 -1.75 -4.74 -14.03
N PHE A 24 -2.13 -5.23 -12.86
CA PHE A 24 -1.44 -4.98 -11.59
C PHE A 24 -0.53 -6.15 -11.28
N VAL A 25 0.72 -5.85 -10.92
CA VAL A 25 1.67 -6.83 -10.38
C VAL A 25 2.23 -6.28 -9.08
N THR A 26 1.84 -6.89 -7.96
CA THR A 26 2.23 -6.41 -6.63
C THR A 26 2.93 -7.51 -5.84
N HIS A 27 3.67 -7.14 -4.80
CA HIS A 27 4.34 -8.10 -3.92
C HIS A 27 3.43 -8.65 -2.82
N GLY A 28 2.22 -8.11 -2.68
CA GLY A 28 1.31 -8.46 -1.61
C GLY A 28 0.35 -9.58 -1.98
N GLN A 29 0.14 -10.47 -1.02
CA GLN A 29 -0.74 -11.62 -1.13
C GLN A 29 -2.21 -11.20 -1.28
N ALA A 30 -3.00 -11.97 -2.02
CA ALA A 30 -4.45 -11.72 -2.18
C ALA A 30 -5.24 -11.81 -0.86
N ALA A 31 -4.70 -12.51 0.15
CA ALA A 31 -5.28 -12.63 1.49
C ALA A 31 -4.84 -11.52 2.46
N ASP A 32 -3.86 -10.70 2.09
CA ASP A 32 -3.39 -9.58 2.89
C ASP A 32 -4.44 -8.46 2.88
N GLN A 33 -4.78 -7.97 4.07
CA GLN A 33 -5.81 -6.93 4.25
C GLN A 33 -5.43 -5.63 3.56
N TYR A 34 -4.16 -5.22 3.59
CA TYR A 34 -3.65 -4.04 2.89
C TYR A 34 -3.92 -4.14 1.38
N TRP A 35 -3.47 -5.24 0.77
CA TRP A 35 -3.59 -5.45 -0.67
C TRP A 35 -5.02 -5.75 -1.13
N SER A 36 -5.86 -6.28 -0.25
CA SER A 36 -7.29 -6.44 -0.56
C SER A 36 -8.00 -5.11 -0.75
N VAL A 37 -7.59 -4.04 -0.04
CA VAL A 37 -8.10 -2.68 -0.22
C VAL A 37 -7.62 -2.07 -1.55
N VAL A 38 -6.36 -2.29 -1.94
CA VAL A 38 -5.84 -1.91 -3.27
C VAL A 38 -6.66 -2.59 -4.37
N LYS A 39 -6.84 -3.92 -4.24
CA LYS A 39 -7.62 -4.69 -5.21
C LYS A 39 -9.08 -4.22 -5.29
N HIS A 40 -9.70 -3.89 -4.18
CA HIS A 40 -11.07 -3.36 -4.15
C HIS A 40 -11.17 -2.03 -4.94
N GLY A 41 -10.22 -1.11 -4.73
CA GLY A 41 -10.15 0.13 -5.51
C GLY A 41 -9.99 -0.13 -7.02
N MET A 42 -9.13 -1.08 -7.40
CA MET A 42 -8.97 -1.52 -8.79
C MET A 42 -10.28 -2.06 -9.38
N ASP A 43 -10.95 -2.97 -8.66
CA ASP A 43 -12.19 -3.62 -9.13
C ASP A 43 -13.33 -2.59 -9.31
N ASP A 44 -13.48 -1.64 -8.38
CA ASP A 44 -14.47 -0.58 -8.44
C ASP A 44 -14.22 0.37 -9.63
N ALA A 45 -12.97 0.76 -9.84
CA ALA A 45 -12.60 1.59 -10.99
C ALA A 45 -12.82 0.84 -12.31
N ALA A 46 -12.41 -0.42 -12.38
CA ALA A 46 -12.61 -1.27 -13.56
C ALA A 46 -14.09 -1.39 -13.93
N LYS A 47 -14.94 -1.64 -12.95
CA LYS A 47 -16.40 -1.68 -13.12
C LYS A 47 -16.97 -0.33 -13.57
N THR A 48 -16.55 0.76 -12.92
CA THR A 48 -17.07 2.11 -13.21
C THR A 48 -16.68 2.61 -14.61
N MET A 49 -15.44 2.32 -15.03
CA MET A 49 -14.88 2.80 -16.30
C MET A 49 -15.10 1.83 -17.47
N GLY A 50 -15.54 0.60 -17.22
CA GLY A 50 -15.63 -0.44 -18.25
C GLY A 50 -14.24 -0.87 -18.74
N VAL A 51 -13.29 -1.05 -17.82
CA VAL A 51 -11.91 -1.44 -18.07
C VAL A 51 -11.71 -2.89 -17.65
N LYS A 52 -10.92 -3.66 -18.38
CA LYS A 52 -10.47 -4.97 -17.94
C LYS A 52 -9.24 -4.80 -17.06
N ALA A 53 -9.38 -5.02 -15.75
CA ALA A 53 -8.27 -5.02 -14.81
C ALA A 53 -7.95 -6.43 -14.33
N GLU A 54 -6.65 -6.74 -14.22
CA GLU A 54 -6.14 -8.01 -13.71
C GLU A 54 -5.20 -7.73 -12.55
N TYR A 55 -5.33 -8.49 -11.46
CA TYR A 55 -4.47 -8.38 -10.29
C TYR A 55 -3.64 -9.64 -10.13
N LEU A 56 -2.32 -9.51 -10.17
CA LEU A 56 -1.34 -10.59 -10.06
C LEU A 56 -0.45 -10.32 -8.85
N ALA A 57 -0.31 -11.31 -7.99
CA ALA A 57 0.58 -11.28 -6.83
C ALA A 57 1.07 -12.70 -6.50
N PRO A 58 2.27 -12.87 -5.92
CA PRO A 58 2.72 -14.15 -5.42
C PRO A 58 1.89 -14.57 -4.19
N GLU A 59 1.91 -15.84 -3.83
CA GLU A 59 1.21 -16.35 -2.65
C GLU A 59 1.86 -15.92 -1.33
N THR A 60 3.17 -15.64 -1.37
CA THR A 60 3.96 -15.12 -0.25
C THR A 60 4.88 -14.03 -0.75
N PHE A 61 5.58 -13.31 0.13
CA PHE A 61 6.63 -12.34 -0.26
C PHE A 61 7.78 -13.09 -0.93
N ASP A 62 7.73 -13.22 -2.27
CA ASP A 62 8.64 -14.01 -3.09
C ASP A 62 9.00 -13.23 -4.37
N MET A 63 10.20 -12.65 -4.39
CA MET A 63 10.67 -11.85 -5.54
C MET A 63 10.87 -12.67 -6.82
N PRO A 64 11.44 -13.89 -6.80
CA PRO A 64 11.46 -14.75 -7.98
C PRO A 64 10.07 -15.08 -8.56
N ALA A 65 9.08 -15.30 -7.72
CA ALA A 65 7.69 -15.50 -8.18
C ALA A 65 7.13 -14.21 -8.78
N MET A 66 7.35 -13.07 -8.14
CA MET A 66 6.89 -11.77 -8.64
C MET A 66 7.54 -11.41 -9.97
N GLN A 67 8.85 -11.68 -10.16
CA GLN A 67 9.54 -11.49 -11.44
C GLN A 67 8.85 -12.25 -12.58
N LYS A 68 8.47 -13.51 -12.36
CA LYS A 68 7.76 -14.32 -13.37
C LYS A 68 6.40 -13.74 -13.72
N LEU A 69 5.66 -13.25 -12.72
CA LEU A 69 4.37 -12.59 -12.94
C LEU A 69 4.53 -11.28 -13.73
N LEU A 70 5.56 -10.50 -13.41
CA LEU A 70 5.86 -9.25 -14.10
C LEU A 70 6.28 -9.50 -15.56
N ASP A 71 7.14 -10.49 -15.82
CA ASP A 71 7.50 -10.90 -17.17
C ASP A 71 6.29 -11.31 -18.00
N ALA A 72 5.39 -12.14 -17.43
CA ALA A 72 4.17 -12.56 -18.09
C ALA A 72 3.23 -11.37 -18.38
N ALA A 73 3.11 -10.43 -17.43
CA ALA A 73 2.33 -9.21 -17.60
C ALA A 73 2.87 -8.35 -18.77
N ILE A 74 4.18 -8.14 -18.82
CA ILE A 74 4.87 -7.39 -19.89
C ILE A 74 4.66 -8.08 -21.25
N ALA A 75 4.87 -9.39 -21.31
CA ALA A 75 4.68 -10.18 -22.53
C ALA A 75 3.24 -10.09 -23.08
N SER A 76 2.27 -9.89 -22.20
CA SER A 76 0.85 -9.75 -22.58
C SER A 76 0.49 -8.39 -23.18
N LYS A 77 1.40 -7.41 -23.14
CA LYS A 77 1.26 -6.05 -23.71
C LYS A 77 -0.02 -5.35 -23.25
N PRO A 78 -0.21 -5.07 -21.96
CA PRO A 78 -1.37 -4.32 -21.47
C PRO A 78 -1.33 -2.87 -21.94
N ASP A 79 -2.47 -2.17 -21.88
CA ASP A 79 -2.53 -0.72 -22.13
C ASP A 79 -1.93 0.10 -20.97
N GLY A 80 -1.83 -0.50 -19.79
CA GLY A 80 -1.17 0.05 -18.61
C GLY A 80 -0.71 -1.04 -17.65
N LEU A 81 0.45 -0.84 -17.04
CA LEU A 81 1.03 -1.71 -16.03
C LEU A 81 1.14 -0.93 -14.71
N VAL A 82 0.59 -1.52 -13.65
CA VAL A 82 0.76 -1.02 -12.28
C VAL A 82 1.65 -1.99 -11.54
N VAL A 83 2.70 -1.49 -10.88
CA VAL A 83 3.69 -2.35 -10.21
C VAL A 83 4.12 -1.76 -8.87
N SER A 84 4.31 -2.59 -7.85
CA SER A 84 5.06 -2.24 -6.65
C SER A 84 6.50 -2.73 -6.75
N ILE A 85 7.48 -1.98 -6.23
CA ILE A 85 8.91 -2.31 -6.39
C ILE A 85 9.57 -2.38 -5.00
N PRO A 86 9.35 -3.46 -4.23
CA PRO A 86 10.00 -3.63 -2.91
C PRO A 86 11.50 -3.93 -3.00
N ASP A 87 11.97 -4.42 -4.15
CA ASP A 87 13.38 -4.71 -4.45
C ASP A 87 13.73 -4.19 -5.85
N GLU A 88 14.53 -3.10 -5.90
CA GLU A 88 15.00 -2.51 -7.16
C GLU A 88 15.83 -3.49 -7.98
N GLY A 89 16.71 -4.25 -7.32
CA GLY A 89 17.61 -5.18 -8.00
C GLY A 89 16.85 -6.28 -8.74
N ALA A 90 15.78 -6.77 -8.13
CA ALA A 90 14.94 -7.82 -8.69
C ALA A 90 14.00 -7.30 -9.79
N LEU A 91 13.36 -6.16 -9.61
CA LEU A 91 12.24 -5.73 -10.46
C LEU A 91 12.57 -4.55 -11.38
N GLY A 92 13.56 -3.72 -11.01
CA GLY A 92 13.92 -2.53 -11.78
C GLY A 92 14.21 -2.81 -13.26
N PRO A 93 15.06 -3.81 -13.60
CA PRO A 93 15.35 -4.15 -15.02
C PRO A 93 14.10 -4.52 -15.83
N LEU A 94 13.12 -5.19 -15.20
CA LEU A 94 11.86 -5.57 -15.86
C LEU A 94 10.96 -4.35 -16.10
N VAL A 95 10.87 -3.46 -15.13
CA VAL A 95 10.11 -2.21 -15.27
C VAL A 95 10.70 -1.34 -16.37
N GLU A 96 12.03 -1.19 -16.42
CA GLU A 96 12.70 -0.50 -17.53
C GLU A 96 12.40 -1.15 -18.88
N SER A 97 12.39 -2.48 -18.96
CA SER A 97 12.05 -3.21 -20.17
C SER A 97 10.62 -2.93 -20.61
N ALA A 98 9.67 -2.91 -19.68
CA ALA A 98 8.28 -2.56 -19.97
C ALA A 98 8.17 -1.15 -20.57
N VAL A 99 8.79 -0.15 -19.93
CA VAL A 99 8.81 1.23 -20.40
C VAL A 99 9.46 1.35 -21.79
N LYS A 100 10.62 0.73 -22.00
CA LYS A 100 11.32 0.71 -23.30
C LYS A 100 10.49 0.04 -24.41
N SER A 101 9.64 -0.91 -24.07
CA SER A 101 8.71 -1.55 -25.02
C SER A 101 7.43 -0.73 -25.28
N GLY A 102 7.29 0.44 -24.67
CA GLY A 102 6.18 1.36 -24.87
C GLY A 102 4.96 1.10 -23.99
N ILE A 103 5.08 0.23 -22.98
CA ILE A 103 4.02 0.01 -21.99
C ILE A 103 4.11 1.14 -20.95
N PRO A 104 3.05 1.94 -20.76
CA PRO A 104 3.03 2.95 -19.71
C PRO A 104 2.95 2.28 -18.34
N VAL A 105 3.82 2.71 -17.41
CA VAL A 105 3.93 2.12 -16.07
C VAL A 105 3.60 3.16 -15.00
N ILE A 106 2.79 2.78 -14.03
CA ILE A 106 2.58 3.50 -12.77
C ILE A 106 3.13 2.64 -11.63
N VAL A 107 4.00 3.22 -10.81
CA VAL A 107 4.52 2.54 -9.62
C VAL A 107 3.66 2.91 -8.41
N ILE A 108 3.28 1.92 -7.62
CA ILE A 108 2.47 2.12 -6.42
C ILE A 108 3.17 1.57 -5.17
N ASP A 109 2.85 2.12 -4.01
CA ASP A 109 3.26 1.65 -2.69
C ASP A 109 4.79 1.63 -2.48
N SER A 110 5.47 0.62 -3.01
CA SER A 110 6.92 0.44 -2.86
C SER A 110 7.69 0.90 -4.09
N GLY A 111 8.89 1.45 -3.88
CA GLY A 111 9.79 1.97 -4.91
C GLY A 111 10.01 3.48 -4.84
N GLY A 112 9.00 4.24 -4.46
CA GLY A 112 9.12 5.69 -4.28
C GLY A 112 9.28 6.49 -5.57
N SER A 113 9.21 7.81 -5.44
CA SER A 113 9.25 8.77 -6.55
C SER A 113 10.57 8.76 -7.32
N GLU A 114 11.70 8.65 -6.61
CA GLU A 114 13.02 8.74 -7.24
C GLU A 114 13.28 7.54 -8.14
N LEU A 115 13.04 6.34 -7.63
CA LEU A 115 13.20 5.12 -8.41
C LEU A 115 12.23 5.08 -9.59
N SER A 116 10.96 5.46 -9.38
CA SER A 116 9.96 5.50 -10.45
C SER A 116 10.40 6.37 -11.62
N ARG A 117 10.92 7.57 -11.35
CA ARG A 117 11.47 8.47 -12.38
C ARG A 117 12.71 7.90 -13.05
N LYS A 118 13.63 7.29 -12.27
CA LYS A 118 14.84 6.64 -12.79
C LYS A 118 14.50 5.54 -13.79
N LEU A 119 13.46 4.76 -13.53
CA LEU A 119 13.00 3.67 -14.39
C LEU A 119 12.14 4.13 -15.57
N GLY A 120 11.77 5.42 -15.64
CA GLY A 120 10.94 5.99 -16.69
C GLY A 120 9.43 5.72 -16.52
N ALA A 121 8.97 5.36 -15.34
CA ALA A 121 7.55 5.25 -15.05
C ALA A 121 6.86 6.62 -15.17
N LEU A 122 5.55 6.62 -15.42
CA LEU A 122 4.75 7.85 -15.57
C LEU A 122 4.71 8.64 -14.26
N LEU A 123 4.51 7.97 -13.14
CA LEU A 123 4.46 8.55 -11.81
C LEU A 123 4.62 7.46 -10.74
N TYR A 124 4.87 7.92 -9.53
CA TYR A 124 4.71 7.17 -8.30
C TYR A 124 3.40 7.55 -7.61
N MET A 125 2.69 6.55 -7.08
CA MET A 125 1.50 6.75 -6.25
C MET A 125 1.68 6.00 -4.93
N GLY A 126 1.82 6.76 -3.86
CA GLY A 126 2.12 6.21 -2.53
C GLY A 126 2.51 7.32 -1.57
N GLN A 127 3.00 6.94 -0.41
CA GLN A 127 3.60 7.86 0.56
C GLN A 127 5.14 7.75 0.51
N SER A 128 5.84 8.76 1.01
CA SER A 128 7.25 8.62 1.35
C SER A 128 7.37 7.81 2.64
N GLU A 129 7.82 6.57 2.53
CA GLU A 129 7.87 5.65 3.68
C GLU A 129 8.84 6.11 4.76
N TYR A 130 9.97 6.68 4.34
CA TYR A 130 10.92 7.30 5.26
C TYR A 130 10.31 8.51 5.99
N ASP A 131 9.67 9.45 5.27
CA ASP A 131 9.06 10.63 5.89
C ASP A 131 7.88 10.27 6.79
N ALA A 132 7.11 9.25 6.43
CA ALA A 132 6.06 8.70 7.27
C ALA A 132 6.63 8.11 8.58
N GLY A 133 7.75 7.41 8.48
CA GLY A 133 8.54 6.95 9.63
C GLY A 133 9.00 8.12 10.50
N VAL A 134 9.61 9.15 9.90
CA VAL A 134 10.05 10.36 10.63
C VAL A 134 8.89 11.01 11.38
N ALA A 135 7.75 11.17 10.74
CA ALA A 135 6.56 11.75 11.37
C ALA A 135 6.05 10.89 12.55
N ALA A 136 6.09 9.56 12.41
CA ALA A 136 5.75 8.62 13.49
C ALA A 136 6.71 8.77 14.67
N GLY A 137 8.02 8.81 14.43
CA GLY A 137 9.04 9.01 15.46
C GLY A 137 8.88 10.35 16.21
N GLN A 138 8.61 11.42 15.49
CA GLN A 138 8.34 12.74 16.07
C GLN A 138 7.11 12.73 16.98
N LYS A 139 6.04 12.00 16.60
CA LYS A 139 4.86 11.84 17.46
C LYS A 139 5.20 11.10 18.75
N VAL A 140 5.99 10.04 18.68
CA VAL A 140 6.43 9.30 19.89
C VAL A 140 7.33 10.15 20.78
N LYS A 141 8.23 10.92 20.17
CA LYS A 141 9.06 11.90 20.89
C LYS A 141 8.21 12.97 21.61
N ALA A 142 7.14 13.44 20.97
CA ALA A 142 6.21 14.42 21.57
C ALA A 142 5.43 13.85 22.78
N LEU A 143 5.30 12.51 22.88
CA LEU A 143 4.77 11.83 24.08
C LEU A 143 5.80 11.74 25.22
N GLY A 144 7.03 12.23 25.03
CA GLY A 144 8.12 12.12 26.00
C GLY A 144 8.75 10.72 26.07
N LEU A 145 8.53 9.89 25.06
CA LEU A 145 9.07 8.53 24.99
C LEU A 145 10.35 8.50 24.16
N SER A 146 11.27 7.60 24.51
CA SER A 146 12.57 7.48 23.84
C SER A 146 13.05 6.03 23.67
N LYS A 147 12.39 5.06 24.30
CA LYS A 147 12.73 3.65 24.21
C LYS A 147 11.67 2.91 23.40
N ALA A 148 11.99 2.61 22.15
CA ALA A 148 11.05 1.99 21.21
C ALA A 148 11.69 0.80 20.52
N VAL A 149 10.84 -0.06 19.94
CA VAL A 149 11.21 -1.11 18.99
C VAL A 149 10.36 -0.94 17.73
N CYS A 150 10.96 -1.18 16.56
CA CYS A 150 10.27 -1.24 15.28
C CYS A 150 10.14 -2.71 14.84
N VAL A 151 8.92 -3.16 14.56
CA VAL A 151 8.64 -4.55 14.15
C VAL A 151 8.41 -4.59 12.65
N ASN A 152 9.36 -5.17 11.91
CA ASN A 152 9.31 -5.32 10.46
C ASN A 152 8.93 -6.76 10.09
N HIS A 153 7.79 -6.97 9.44
CA HIS A 153 7.24 -8.29 9.10
C HIS A 153 7.68 -8.82 7.73
N GLU A 154 8.25 -7.98 6.86
CA GLU A 154 8.77 -8.36 5.53
C GLU A 154 10.24 -7.98 5.38
N VAL A 155 11.13 -8.87 5.79
CA VAL A 155 12.57 -8.65 5.65
C VAL A 155 12.96 -8.57 4.18
N GLY A 156 13.69 -7.51 3.81
CA GLY A 156 14.11 -7.26 2.43
C GLY A 156 13.15 -6.39 1.62
N ASN A 157 12.04 -5.95 2.22
CA ASN A 157 11.21 -4.89 1.66
C ASN A 157 11.77 -3.53 2.07
N VAL A 158 12.38 -2.81 1.12
CA VAL A 158 13.03 -1.52 1.36
C VAL A 158 12.09 -0.48 1.96
N SER A 159 10.80 -0.52 1.59
CA SER A 159 9.79 0.42 2.10
C SER A 159 9.58 0.25 3.61
N LEU A 160 9.55 -0.99 4.09
CA LEU A 160 9.39 -1.26 5.52
C LEU A 160 10.66 -0.96 6.32
N ASP A 161 11.83 -1.17 5.72
CA ASP A 161 13.11 -0.74 6.31
C ASP A 161 13.18 0.79 6.43
N ASP A 162 12.68 1.52 5.43
CA ASP A 162 12.57 2.98 5.43
C ASP A 162 11.63 3.49 6.51
N ARG A 163 10.49 2.82 6.76
CA ARG A 163 9.59 3.14 7.89
C ARG A 163 10.33 3.07 9.22
N CYS A 164 11.09 1.99 9.46
CA CYS A 164 11.85 1.82 10.70
C CYS A 164 13.00 2.83 10.82
N ARG A 165 13.74 3.08 9.74
CA ARG A 165 14.85 4.03 9.69
C ARG A 165 14.35 5.45 9.97
N GLY A 166 13.32 5.89 9.25
CA GLY A 166 12.69 7.19 9.46
C GLY A 166 12.14 7.33 10.88
N PHE A 167 11.57 6.28 11.45
CA PHE A 167 11.08 6.29 12.81
C PHE A 167 12.20 6.53 13.85
N ALA A 168 13.34 5.88 13.70
CA ALA A 168 14.50 6.10 14.56
C ALA A 168 15.01 7.55 14.45
N ASP A 169 15.12 8.07 13.23
CA ASP A 169 15.58 9.43 12.99
C ASP A 169 14.59 10.48 13.54
N GLY A 170 13.29 10.28 13.34
CA GLY A 170 12.25 11.14 13.88
C GLY A 170 12.16 11.13 15.41
N LEU A 171 12.37 9.97 16.03
CA LEU A 171 12.46 9.82 17.48
C LEU A 171 13.74 10.47 18.01
N GLY A 172 14.80 10.45 17.23
CA GLY A 172 16.13 10.92 17.63
C GLY A 172 16.81 9.99 18.64
N ALA A 173 16.56 8.69 18.53
CA ALA A 173 17.11 7.64 19.36
C ALA A 173 17.40 6.39 18.55
N GLU A 174 18.29 5.54 19.05
CA GLU A 174 18.48 4.21 18.49
C GLU A 174 17.22 3.36 18.71
N VAL A 175 16.71 2.76 17.63
CA VAL A 175 15.53 1.91 17.66
C VAL A 175 15.92 0.55 17.08
N PRO A 176 15.95 -0.52 17.88
CA PRO A 176 16.15 -1.85 17.35
C PRO A 176 15.02 -2.26 16.41
N VAL A 177 15.38 -2.92 15.30
CA VAL A 177 14.43 -3.51 14.37
C VAL A 177 14.27 -4.99 14.73
N LEU A 178 13.08 -5.34 15.20
CA LEU A 178 12.70 -6.73 15.41
C LEU A 178 12.21 -7.32 14.08
N GLN A 179 12.96 -8.27 13.55
CA GLN A 179 12.56 -9.01 12.38
C GLN A 179 11.41 -9.96 12.72
N GLY A 180 10.25 -9.65 12.20
CA GLY A 180 9.02 -10.40 12.34
C GLY A 180 8.85 -11.45 11.24
N VAL A 181 7.67 -12.03 11.22
CA VAL A 181 7.21 -13.00 10.24
C VAL A 181 5.73 -12.78 9.98
N MET A 182 5.19 -13.36 8.91
CA MET A 182 3.76 -13.24 8.61
C MET A 182 2.87 -14.14 9.49
N ASP A 183 3.42 -15.21 10.12
CA ASP A 183 2.65 -16.02 11.06
C ASP A 183 2.38 -15.24 12.35
N PRO A 184 1.11 -14.98 12.72
CA PRO A 184 0.76 -14.12 13.85
C PRO A 184 1.15 -14.71 15.21
N THR A 185 1.18 -16.05 15.33
CA THR A 185 1.56 -16.73 16.57
C THR A 185 3.07 -16.60 16.81
N GLU A 186 3.86 -16.84 15.78
CA GLU A 186 5.30 -16.68 15.84
C GLU A 186 5.69 -15.21 16.03
N MET A 187 5.01 -14.28 15.34
CA MET A 187 5.21 -12.84 15.50
C MET A 187 4.97 -12.43 16.95
N LYS A 188 3.83 -12.83 17.54
CA LYS A 188 3.52 -12.58 18.96
C LYS A 188 4.62 -13.10 19.88
N GLY A 189 5.10 -14.33 19.65
CA GLY A 189 6.17 -14.94 20.44
C GLY A 189 7.48 -14.15 20.38
N ARG A 190 7.87 -13.67 19.20
CA ARG A 190 9.06 -12.84 19.00
C ARG A 190 8.96 -11.51 19.71
N ILE A 191 7.81 -10.84 19.62
CA ILE A 191 7.55 -9.58 20.32
C ILE A 191 7.59 -9.78 21.83
N ALA A 192 6.92 -10.80 22.35
CA ALA A 192 6.93 -11.12 23.79
C ALA A 192 8.36 -11.40 24.32
N ALA A 193 9.15 -12.16 23.57
CA ALA A 193 10.55 -12.42 23.91
C ALA A 193 11.39 -11.14 23.93
N HIS A 194 11.21 -10.25 22.93
CA HIS A 194 11.89 -8.95 22.89
C HIS A 194 11.52 -8.09 24.10
N LEU A 195 10.24 -7.97 24.44
CA LEU A 195 9.76 -7.17 25.56
C LEU A 195 10.25 -7.71 26.90
N SER A 196 10.37 -9.03 27.04
CA SER A 196 10.94 -9.65 28.24
C SER A 196 12.43 -9.35 28.39
N ALA A 197 13.18 -9.36 27.28
CA ALA A 197 14.62 -9.05 27.27
C ALA A 197 14.91 -7.54 27.42
N ASN A 198 13.96 -6.68 27.06
CA ASN A 198 14.08 -5.22 27.06
C ASN A 198 12.97 -4.57 27.90
N PRO A 199 12.99 -4.71 29.25
CA PRO A 199 11.89 -4.29 30.12
C PRO A 199 11.71 -2.77 30.21
N ASP A 200 12.62 -1.98 29.66
CA ASP A 200 12.56 -0.52 29.54
C ASP A 200 11.88 -0.04 28.26
N THR A 201 11.43 -0.93 27.38
CA THR A 201 10.66 -0.59 26.17
C THR A 201 9.39 0.17 26.55
N GLN A 202 9.17 1.31 25.89
CA GLN A 202 8.05 2.22 26.13
C GLN A 202 7.07 2.28 24.94
N PHE A 203 7.58 1.98 23.73
CA PHE A 203 6.78 2.06 22.52
C PHE A 203 7.10 0.88 21.56
N VAL A 204 6.05 0.32 20.97
CA VAL A 204 6.16 -0.67 19.88
C VAL A 204 5.55 -0.05 18.62
N LEU A 205 6.36 0.17 17.59
CA LEU A 205 5.89 0.49 16.25
C LEU A 205 5.82 -0.79 15.44
N THR A 206 4.68 -1.05 14.80
CA THR A 206 4.58 -2.08 13.75
C THR A 206 4.47 -1.41 12.39
N VAL A 207 5.24 -1.90 11.41
CA VAL A 207 5.31 -1.28 10.09
C VAL A 207 4.23 -1.76 9.12
N GLY A 208 3.20 -2.42 9.64
CA GLY A 208 2.05 -2.88 8.88
C GLY A 208 1.03 -3.59 9.77
N SER A 209 -0.17 -3.78 9.25
CA SER A 209 -1.30 -4.41 9.94
C SER A 209 -1.00 -5.83 10.43
N ALA A 210 -0.16 -6.58 9.71
CA ALA A 210 0.24 -7.94 10.09
C ALA A 210 0.94 -8.02 11.46
N GLY A 211 1.64 -6.94 11.89
CA GLY A 211 2.29 -6.87 13.19
C GLY A 211 1.42 -6.33 14.31
N ALA A 212 0.33 -5.62 14.00
CA ALA A 212 -0.45 -4.85 14.97
C ALA A 212 -1.17 -5.72 16.01
N ASP A 213 -1.97 -6.69 15.56
CA ASP A 213 -2.71 -7.59 16.46
C ASP A 213 -1.76 -8.48 17.30
N PRO A 214 -0.71 -9.09 16.73
CA PRO A 214 0.31 -9.79 17.51
C PRO A 214 0.99 -8.93 18.56
N ALA A 215 1.29 -7.64 18.26
CA ALA A 215 1.91 -6.73 19.23
C ALA A 215 0.97 -6.41 20.38
N LEU A 216 -0.29 -6.09 20.10
CA LEU A 216 -1.30 -5.85 21.13
C LEU A 216 -1.50 -7.07 22.02
N ALA A 217 -1.58 -8.26 21.42
CA ALA A 217 -1.74 -9.51 22.18
C ALA A 217 -0.52 -9.81 23.06
N ALA A 218 0.70 -9.62 22.56
CA ALA A 218 1.92 -9.82 23.34
C ALA A 218 2.01 -8.87 24.55
N ILE A 219 1.63 -7.61 24.37
CA ILE A 219 1.63 -6.58 25.40
C ILE A 219 0.56 -6.87 26.47
N ASP A 220 -0.65 -7.24 26.03
CA ASP A 220 -1.77 -7.56 26.93
C ASP A 220 -1.47 -8.83 27.77
N GLU A 221 -0.99 -9.91 27.16
CA GLU A 221 -0.65 -11.16 27.84
C GLU A 221 0.50 -10.99 28.84
N ALA A 222 1.43 -10.07 28.55
CA ALA A 222 2.51 -9.71 29.48
C ALA A 222 2.08 -8.75 30.61
N GLY A 223 0.83 -8.24 30.59
CA GLY A 223 0.33 -7.27 31.56
C GLY A 223 0.99 -5.88 31.43
N LEU A 224 1.49 -5.53 30.24
CA LEU A 224 2.26 -4.31 29.98
C LEU A 224 1.45 -3.18 29.34
N SER A 225 0.14 -3.35 29.12
CA SER A 225 -0.73 -2.40 28.40
C SER A 225 -0.79 -1.01 29.05
N ALA A 226 -0.56 -0.89 30.35
CA ALA A 226 -0.46 0.41 31.03
C ALA A 226 0.91 1.09 30.86
N LYS A 227 1.95 0.34 30.45
CA LYS A 227 3.34 0.80 30.40
C LYS A 227 3.81 1.05 28.97
N ILE A 228 3.42 0.17 28.03
CA ILE A 228 3.88 0.21 26.64
C ILE A 228 2.77 0.79 25.77
N LYS A 229 3.11 1.81 24.99
CA LYS A 229 2.25 2.38 23.97
C LYS A 229 2.55 1.76 22.62
N THR A 230 1.58 1.80 21.71
CA THR A 230 1.72 1.23 20.36
C THR A 230 1.24 2.20 19.29
N GLY A 231 1.79 2.06 18.11
CA GLY A 231 1.30 2.67 16.88
C GLY A 231 1.61 1.75 15.72
N THR A 232 0.89 1.88 14.63
CA THR A 232 1.09 1.03 13.46
C THR A 232 0.97 1.80 12.16
N PHE A 233 1.58 1.28 11.13
CA PHE A 233 1.16 1.57 9.77
C PHE A 233 -0.06 0.73 9.44
N ASP A 234 -0.85 1.21 8.50
CA ASP A 234 -2.11 0.66 7.98
C ASP A 234 -3.29 0.79 8.95
N LEU A 235 -4.47 0.66 8.36
CA LEU A 235 -5.73 0.63 9.08
C LEU A 235 -6.42 -0.72 8.90
N SER A 236 -7.15 -1.11 9.92
CA SER A 236 -8.10 -2.22 9.88
C SER A 236 -9.22 -1.97 10.89
N PRO A 237 -10.36 -2.65 10.80
CA PRO A 237 -11.38 -2.54 11.84
C PRO A 237 -10.86 -2.84 13.24
N THR A 238 -9.94 -3.82 13.39
CA THR A 238 -9.30 -4.17 14.68
C THR A 238 -8.38 -3.06 15.17
N ILE A 239 -7.51 -2.54 14.28
CA ILE A 239 -6.61 -1.42 14.59
C ILE A 239 -7.42 -0.19 15.01
N LEU A 240 -8.44 0.21 14.24
CA LEU A 240 -9.27 1.36 14.55
C LEU A 240 -10.02 1.20 15.87
N LYS A 241 -10.49 -0.02 16.16
CA LYS A 241 -11.07 -0.32 17.47
C LYS A 241 -10.04 -0.17 18.59
N ALA A 242 -8.83 -0.66 18.43
CA ALA A 242 -7.75 -0.52 19.41
C ALA A 242 -7.39 0.96 19.65
N VAL A 243 -7.40 1.79 18.60
CA VAL A 243 -7.21 3.24 18.69
C VAL A 243 -8.37 3.90 19.45
N MET A 244 -9.62 3.55 19.17
CA MET A 244 -10.80 4.06 19.89
C MET A 244 -10.77 3.70 21.36
N ASP A 245 -10.37 2.47 21.69
CA ASP A 245 -10.26 1.95 23.05
C ASP A 245 -9.04 2.52 23.81
N GLY A 246 -8.14 3.25 23.12
CA GLY A 246 -6.93 3.82 23.71
C GLY A 246 -5.81 2.79 23.93
N LYS A 247 -5.89 1.61 23.33
CA LYS A 247 -4.85 0.56 23.34
C LYS A 247 -3.75 0.84 22.33
N MET A 248 -4.03 1.66 21.32
CA MET A 248 -3.10 2.13 20.29
C MET A 248 -3.22 3.64 20.14
N GLU A 249 -2.11 4.33 19.96
CA GLU A 249 -2.09 5.79 19.84
C GLU A 249 -2.64 6.27 18.49
N TRP A 250 -2.30 5.54 17.40
CA TRP A 250 -2.70 5.86 16.03
C TRP A 250 -2.40 4.71 15.07
N GLY A 251 -3.11 4.70 13.93
CA GLY A 251 -2.75 4.01 12.70
C GLY A 251 -2.38 5.02 11.62
N ILE A 252 -1.45 4.67 10.72
CA ILE A 252 -1.07 5.49 9.56
C ILE A 252 -1.74 4.95 8.33
N ASP A 253 -2.58 5.77 7.71
CA ASP A 253 -3.32 5.45 6.50
C ASP A 253 -2.53 5.89 5.27
N ALA A 254 -2.23 4.97 4.40
CA ALA A 254 -1.62 5.21 3.09
C ALA A 254 -2.66 5.31 1.97
N GLN A 255 -3.96 5.28 2.27
CA GLN A 255 -5.07 5.37 1.34
C GLN A 255 -4.97 4.37 0.17
N GLN A 256 -4.80 3.11 0.51
CA GLN A 256 -4.55 1.99 -0.41
C GLN A 256 -5.60 1.88 -1.52
N TYR A 257 -6.86 2.18 -1.24
CA TYR A 257 -7.95 2.18 -2.23
C TYR A 257 -7.63 3.08 -3.43
N LEU A 258 -7.01 4.26 -3.18
CA LEU A 258 -6.61 5.17 -4.26
C LEU A 258 -5.51 4.58 -5.13
N MET A 259 -4.57 3.81 -4.54
CA MET A 259 -3.51 3.14 -5.30
C MET A 259 -4.06 2.07 -6.26
N GLY A 260 -5.24 1.53 -5.98
CA GLY A 260 -5.98 0.66 -6.90
C GLY A 260 -6.82 1.43 -7.91
N TYR A 261 -7.58 2.41 -7.44
CA TYR A 261 -8.60 3.10 -8.23
C TYR A 261 -8.01 4.03 -9.30
N VAL A 262 -7.12 4.93 -8.88
CA VAL A 262 -6.64 6.03 -9.74
C VAL A 262 -5.81 5.54 -10.94
N PRO A 263 -4.94 4.53 -10.85
CA PRO A 263 -4.22 4.03 -12.03
C PRO A 263 -5.13 3.51 -13.13
N VAL A 264 -6.23 2.82 -12.79
CA VAL A 264 -7.20 2.34 -13.80
C VAL A 264 -7.83 3.50 -14.54
N VAL A 265 -8.27 4.54 -13.81
CA VAL A 265 -8.83 5.77 -14.40
C VAL A 265 -7.78 6.47 -15.27
N ALA A 266 -6.54 6.60 -14.81
CA ALA A 266 -5.48 7.26 -15.54
C ALA A 266 -5.20 6.57 -16.87
N PHE A 267 -5.04 5.25 -16.90
CA PHE A 267 -4.78 4.51 -18.15
C PHE A 267 -5.96 4.54 -19.11
N ASP A 268 -7.19 4.52 -18.62
CA ASP A 268 -8.37 4.64 -19.47
C ASP A 268 -8.45 6.04 -20.14
N LEU A 269 -8.21 7.10 -19.37
CA LEU A 269 -8.15 8.47 -19.91
C LEU A 269 -6.98 8.64 -20.92
N MET A 270 -5.83 8.03 -20.64
CA MET A 270 -4.69 8.03 -21.57
C MET A 270 -5.05 7.34 -22.89
N LYS A 271 -5.68 6.18 -22.85
CA LYS A 271 -6.05 5.44 -24.05
C LYS A 271 -7.10 6.17 -24.87
N ARG A 272 -8.19 6.62 -24.21
CA ARG A 272 -9.33 7.24 -24.89
C ARG A 272 -9.05 8.67 -25.34
N TYR A 273 -8.45 9.48 -24.48
CA TYR A 273 -8.37 10.93 -24.65
C TYR A 273 -6.96 11.48 -24.76
N LYS A 274 -5.92 10.62 -24.65
CA LYS A 274 -4.50 11.02 -24.62
C LYS A 274 -4.16 11.97 -23.47
N LEU A 275 -4.92 11.87 -22.37
CA LEU A 275 -4.67 12.62 -21.14
C LEU A 275 -3.76 11.79 -20.23
N ALA A 276 -2.55 12.28 -19.97
CA ALA A 276 -1.59 11.62 -19.09
C ALA A 276 -1.46 12.37 -17.76
N PRO A 277 -1.28 11.67 -16.63
CA PRO A 277 -0.89 12.31 -15.37
C PRO A 277 0.49 12.95 -15.53
N ILE A 278 0.70 14.09 -14.85
CA ILE A 278 1.91 14.93 -14.99
C ILE A 278 2.76 14.99 -13.71
N ALA A 279 2.31 14.40 -12.61
CA ALA A 279 2.99 14.43 -11.32
C ALA A 279 2.69 13.19 -10.50
N ASP A 280 3.56 12.90 -9.54
CA ASP A 280 3.33 11.89 -8.52
C ASP A 280 2.05 12.19 -7.73
N TYR A 281 1.43 11.13 -7.21
CA TYR A 281 0.19 11.24 -6.44
C TYR A 281 0.44 10.78 -4.99
N PRO A 282 0.71 11.69 -4.05
CA PRO A 282 0.91 11.33 -2.65
C PRO A 282 -0.40 10.85 -2.02
N THR A 283 -0.36 9.69 -1.37
CA THR A 283 -1.54 9.10 -0.72
C THR A 283 -1.47 9.17 0.82
N GLY A 284 -0.34 9.53 1.39
CA GLY A 284 -0.12 9.62 2.82
C GLY A 284 1.14 10.39 3.18
N PRO A 285 1.52 10.38 4.48
CA PRO A 285 0.90 9.65 5.59
C PRO A 285 -0.31 10.38 6.18
N GLY A 286 -1.40 9.65 6.39
CA GLY A 286 -2.58 10.10 7.12
C GLY A 286 -2.63 9.48 8.53
N PHE A 287 -2.40 10.25 9.59
CA PHE A 287 -2.53 9.73 10.95
C PHE A 287 -3.99 9.69 11.39
N VAL A 288 -4.45 8.51 11.78
CA VAL A 288 -5.79 8.28 12.32
C VAL A 288 -5.67 7.98 13.81
N GLY A 289 -5.95 8.98 14.62
CA GLY A 289 -5.98 8.87 16.07
C GLY A 289 -7.40 8.64 16.60
N LYS A 290 -7.53 8.75 17.93
CA LYS A 290 -8.80 8.46 18.63
C LYS A 290 -9.97 9.33 18.15
N ALA A 291 -9.70 10.57 17.76
CA ALA A 291 -10.75 11.50 17.31
C ALA A 291 -11.33 11.11 15.94
N GLU A 292 -10.48 10.55 15.06
CA GLU A 292 -10.84 10.22 13.68
C GLU A 292 -11.30 8.77 13.51
N ALA A 293 -10.81 7.84 14.36
CA ALA A 293 -11.00 6.39 14.18
C ALA A 293 -12.49 5.99 14.06
N GLY A 294 -13.36 6.64 14.84
CA GLY A 294 -14.81 6.38 14.80
C GLY A 294 -15.47 6.73 13.46
N SER A 295 -14.94 7.70 12.73
CA SER A 295 -15.48 8.12 11.43
C SER A 295 -15.07 7.22 10.28
N VAL A 296 -13.96 6.48 10.41
CA VAL A 296 -13.40 5.66 9.32
C VAL A 296 -13.60 4.16 9.51
N ILE A 297 -13.97 3.69 10.72
CA ILE A 297 -14.09 2.25 11.01
C ILE A 297 -15.13 1.54 10.11
N GLU A 298 -16.24 2.18 9.79
CA GLU A 298 -17.24 1.60 8.89
C GLU A 298 -16.76 1.55 7.45
N LEU A 299 -15.93 2.50 7.02
CA LEU A 299 -15.28 2.48 5.71
C LEU A 299 -14.20 1.39 5.63
N ALA A 300 -13.47 1.15 6.72
CA ALA A 300 -12.51 0.05 6.81
C ALA A 300 -13.21 -1.33 6.73
N LYS A 301 -14.38 -1.49 7.35
CA LYS A 301 -15.21 -2.71 7.20
C LYS A 301 -15.69 -2.94 5.78
N GLN A 302 -15.86 -1.88 5.01
CA GLN A 302 -16.26 -1.93 3.59
C GLN A 302 -15.06 -2.14 2.65
N GLY A 303 -13.83 -2.20 3.16
CA GLY A 303 -12.62 -2.34 2.36
C GLY A 303 -12.27 -1.09 1.55
N VAL A 304 -12.67 0.10 2.02
CA VAL A 304 -12.38 1.39 1.37
C VAL A 304 -11.26 2.15 2.09
N ARG A 305 -10.95 1.72 3.30
CA ARG A 305 -9.87 2.31 4.13
C ARG A 305 -9.09 1.23 4.81
#